data_7a18b91e31ee22a706d5e0c7ed077004
#
_entry.id   7a18b91e31ee22a706d5e0c7ed077004
#
_cell.length_a   1.000
_cell.length_b   1.000
_cell.length_c   1.000
_cell.angle_alpha   90.00
_cell.angle_beta   90.00
_cell.angle_gamma   90.00
#
_symmetry.space_group_name_H-M   'P 1'
#
loop_
_entity.id
_entity.type
_entity.pdbx_description
1 polymer ?
#
loop_
_entity_poly.entity_id
_entity_poly.type
_entity_poly.pdbx_seq_one_letter_code
_entity_poly.pdbx_strand_id
1 'polypeptide(L)'
;GGLKASEKDMDIPKKYSLYQTVGDTCGVGGVSRGLRTMVFIENMLKTIERVSSPEAVVLNYTNPQQMNVMAASRVSKVPFIGLCHSVQGTTRQMAKAVSVPYDEITYEAAGINHLSFILKFERNGEDLYPLLKEKAPELYKTDISTDDQIFASLGRARIDFMNRFGYMVTESSQHIGEYVPYYLRTPELRAELDIHTDIYKKNIAASTAKFGEKVELA
;
A
#
# COMPACT_ATOMS: atom_id res chain seq x y z
N GLY A 1 -7.47 -15.76 0.06
CA GLY A 1 -8.10 -14.96 -0.93
C GLY A 1 -8.07 -15.50 -2.31
N GLY A 2 -7.59 -15.21 -3.28
CA GLY A 2 -7.67 -15.51 -4.70
C GLY A 2 -8.45 -14.48 -5.48
N LEU A 3 -8.25 -14.46 -6.79
CA LEU A 3 -8.80 -13.46 -7.70
C LEU A 3 -10.32 -13.29 -7.53
N LYS A 4 -11.07 -14.39 -7.59
CA LYS A 4 -12.54 -14.37 -7.48
C LYS A 4 -13.08 -13.77 -6.18
N ALA A 5 -12.38 -13.95 -5.06
CA ALA A 5 -12.79 -13.35 -3.80
C ALA A 5 -12.49 -11.84 -3.79
N SER A 6 -11.33 -11.43 -4.29
CA SER A 6 -10.95 -10.01 -4.40
C SER A 6 -11.86 -9.25 -5.37
N GLU A 7 -12.29 -9.88 -6.48
CA GLU A 7 -13.31 -9.30 -7.37
C GLU A 7 -14.61 -9.00 -6.63
N LYS A 8 -15.11 -9.94 -5.82
CA LYS A 8 -16.31 -9.73 -5.01
C LYS A 8 -16.13 -8.64 -3.97
N ASP A 9 -14.96 -8.57 -3.32
CA ASP A 9 -14.63 -7.53 -2.36
C ASP A 9 -14.69 -6.12 -2.97
N MET A 10 -14.43 -5.99 -4.28
CA MET A 10 -14.51 -4.74 -5.03
C MET A 10 -15.89 -4.49 -5.64
N ASP A 11 -16.50 -5.50 -6.25
CA ASP A 11 -17.71 -5.34 -7.05
C ASP A 11 -18.98 -5.21 -6.20
N ILE A 12 -19.05 -5.87 -5.03
CA ILE A 12 -20.22 -5.78 -4.17
C ILE A 12 -20.38 -4.38 -3.59
N PRO A 13 -19.36 -3.76 -2.96
CA PRO A 13 -19.47 -2.39 -2.46
C PRO A 13 -19.78 -1.36 -3.56
N LYS A 14 -19.25 -1.56 -4.76
CA LYS A 14 -19.51 -0.68 -5.91
C LYS A 14 -21.00 -0.56 -6.26
N LYS A 15 -21.77 -1.64 -6.04
CA LYS A 15 -23.26 -1.61 -6.24
C LYS A 15 -23.96 -0.62 -5.30
N TYR A 16 -23.32 -0.26 -4.20
CA TYR A 16 -23.81 0.69 -3.21
C TYR A 16 -23.05 2.03 -3.26
N SER A 17 -22.43 2.33 -4.41
CA SER A 17 -21.63 3.54 -4.63
C SER A 17 -20.42 3.68 -3.69
N LEU A 18 -19.95 2.58 -3.11
CA LEU A 18 -18.71 2.52 -2.33
C LEU A 18 -17.58 2.09 -3.24
N TYR A 19 -16.80 3.07 -3.66
CA TYR A 19 -15.64 2.86 -4.53
C TYR A 19 -14.39 2.58 -3.72
N GLN A 20 -13.65 1.57 -4.15
CA GLN A 20 -12.36 1.19 -3.58
C GLN A 20 -11.31 1.14 -4.71
N THR A 21 -10.07 1.42 -4.41
CA THR A 21 -8.96 1.37 -5.37
C THR A 21 -8.21 0.06 -5.28
N VAL A 22 -7.75 -0.28 -4.09
CA VAL A 22 -7.01 -1.51 -3.78
C VAL A 22 -7.88 -2.50 -3.01
N GLY A 23 -8.64 -2.04 -1.99
CA GLY A 23 -9.64 -2.81 -1.25
C GLY A 23 -9.08 -4.02 -0.51
N ASP A 24 -7.80 -4.04 -0.18
CA ASP A 24 -7.15 -5.19 0.45
C ASP A 24 -6.70 -4.92 1.89
N THR A 25 -6.71 -3.68 2.33
CA THR A 25 -6.16 -3.26 3.63
C THR A 25 -7.21 -2.66 4.56
N CYS A 26 -8.04 -1.77 4.07
CA CYS A 26 -9.10 -1.09 4.83
C CYS A 26 -10.44 -1.15 4.11
N GLY A 27 -11.48 -0.55 4.69
CA GLY A 27 -12.82 -0.54 4.13
C GLY A 27 -13.47 -1.92 4.09
N VAL A 28 -14.53 -2.04 3.28
CA VAL A 28 -15.33 -3.28 3.18
C VAL A 28 -14.49 -4.44 2.64
N GLY A 29 -13.68 -4.17 1.62
CA GLY A 29 -12.79 -5.17 1.01
C GLY A 29 -11.75 -5.67 2.00
N GLY A 30 -11.08 -4.76 2.72
CA GLY A 30 -10.10 -5.10 3.74
C GLY A 30 -10.69 -5.96 4.86
N VAL A 31 -11.87 -5.61 5.38
CA VAL A 31 -12.57 -6.40 6.40
C VAL A 31 -12.91 -7.80 5.88
N SER A 32 -13.52 -7.89 4.70
CA SER A 32 -13.89 -9.18 4.10
C SER A 32 -12.67 -10.07 3.87
N ARG A 33 -11.58 -9.50 3.37
CA ARG A 33 -10.31 -10.20 3.17
C ARG A 33 -9.69 -10.63 4.51
N GLY A 34 -9.69 -9.74 5.51
CA GLY A 34 -9.18 -10.02 6.85
C GLY A 34 -9.87 -11.23 7.48
N LEU A 35 -11.20 -11.25 7.49
CA LEU A 35 -11.98 -12.37 8.03
C LEU A 35 -11.60 -13.73 7.39
N ARG A 36 -11.37 -13.74 6.07
CA ARG A 36 -10.92 -14.97 5.40
C ARG A 36 -9.48 -15.34 5.75
N THR A 37 -8.60 -14.36 5.87
CA THR A 37 -7.17 -14.56 6.13
C THR A 37 -6.92 -14.98 7.59
N MET A 38 -7.67 -14.45 8.54
CA MET A 38 -7.55 -14.78 9.96
C MET A 38 -7.71 -16.28 10.23
N VAL A 39 -8.65 -16.95 9.58
CA VAL A 39 -8.85 -18.41 9.71
C VAL A 39 -7.59 -19.17 9.26
N PHE A 40 -6.97 -18.73 8.17
CA PHE A 40 -5.73 -19.34 7.69
C PHE A 40 -4.58 -19.09 8.68
N ILE A 41 -4.42 -17.84 9.17
CA ILE A 41 -3.36 -17.47 10.11
C ILE A 41 -3.47 -18.26 11.40
N GLU A 42 -4.67 -18.40 11.96
CA GLU A 42 -4.90 -19.19 13.18
C GLU A 42 -4.45 -20.63 13.01
N ASN A 43 -4.86 -21.29 11.93
CA ASN A 43 -4.48 -22.68 11.65
C ASN A 43 -2.97 -22.84 11.41
N MET A 44 -2.38 -21.88 10.70
CA MET A 44 -0.93 -21.85 10.45
C MET A 44 -0.16 -21.70 11.78
N LEU A 45 -0.54 -20.77 12.64
CA LEU A 45 0.13 -20.52 13.90
C LEU A 45 0.02 -21.72 14.86
N LYS A 46 -1.15 -22.35 14.97
CA LYS A 46 -1.34 -23.60 15.73
C LYS A 46 -0.42 -24.72 15.22
N THR A 47 -0.19 -24.76 13.92
CA THR A 47 0.72 -25.75 13.33
C THR A 47 2.17 -25.41 13.67
N ILE A 48 2.58 -24.15 13.55
CA ILE A 48 3.92 -23.67 13.89
C ILE A 48 4.24 -23.97 15.37
N GLU A 49 3.34 -23.65 16.28
CA GLU A 49 3.51 -23.96 17.72
C GLU A 49 3.78 -25.44 18.00
N ARG A 50 3.19 -26.32 17.20
CA ARG A 50 3.32 -27.78 17.38
C ARG A 50 4.60 -28.36 16.79
N VAL A 51 5.08 -27.82 15.65
CA VAL A 51 6.11 -28.51 14.84
C VAL A 51 7.38 -27.69 14.61
N SER A 52 7.38 -26.39 14.91
CA SER A 52 8.53 -25.52 14.69
C SER A 52 9.38 -25.34 15.95
N SER A 53 10.55 -24.72 15.76
CA SER A 53 11.40 -24.28 16.87
C SER A 53 10.61 -23.29 17.78
N PRO A 54 10.85 -23.34 19.11
CA PRO A 54 10.32 -22.34 20.04
C PRO A 54 10.74 -20.89 19.70
N GLU A 55 11.82 -20.73 18.94
CA GLU A 55 12.35 -19.42 18.51
C GLU A 55 11.81 -18.98 17.13
N ALA A 56 10.86 -19.73 16.55
CA ALA A 56 10.29 -19.40 15.25
C ALA A 56 9.60 -18.03 15.28
N VAL A 57 9.82 -17.24 14.23
CA VAL A 57 9.19 -15.93 14.00
C VAL A 57 8.49 -15.94 12.65
N VAL A 58 7.27 -15.44 12.61
CA VAL A 58 6.51 -15.29 11.35
C VAL A 58 6.63 -13.85 10.86
N LEU A 59 7.09 -13.69 9.61
CA LEU A 59 7.15 -12.41 8.93
C LEU A 59 5.98 -12.30 7.94
N ASN A 60 5.06 -11.37 8.19
CA ASN A 60 3.85 -11.21 7.40
C ASN A 60 3.93 -9.99 6.48
N TYR A 61 3.86 -10.23 5.18
CA TYR A 61 3.69 -9.20 4.14
C TYR A 61 2.27 -9.16 3.56
N THR A 62 1.36 -9.98 4.10
CA THR A 62 0.01 -10.12 3.55
C THR A 62 -0.93 -9.07 4.14
N ASN A 63 -1.70 -8.42 3.29
CA ASN A 63 -2.78 -7.52 3.71
C ASN A 63 -4.10 -8.29 4.01
N PRO A 64 -4.95 -7.75 4.87
CA PRO A 64 -4.78 -6.52 5.67
C PRO A 64 -3.82 -6.74 6.84
N GLN A 65 -2.63 -6.16 6.75
CA GLN A 65 -1.54 -6.42 7.69
C GLN A 65 -1.94 -6.18 9.15
N GLN A 66 -2.55 -5.03 9.42
CA GLN A 66 -2.96 -4.61 10.77
C GLN A 66 -3.89 -5.64 11.42
N MET A 67 -4.94 -6.06 10.68
CA MET A 67 -5.90 -7.05 11.16
C MET A 67 -5.26 -8.41 11.38
N ASN A 68 -4.35 -8.80 10.48
CA ASN A 68 -3.63 -10.07 10.56
C ASN A 68 -2.73 -10.13 11.81
N VAL A 69 -1.97 -9.06 12.08
CA VAL A 69 -1.12 -8.96 13.29
C VAL A 69 -1.96 -8.97 14.56
N MET A 70 -3.05 -8.19 14.59
CA MET A 70 -3.97 -8.17 15.74
C MET A 70 -4.62 -9.54 16.00
N ALA A 71 -5.02 -10.26 14.96
CA ALA A 71 -5.57 -11.59 15.10
C ALA A 71 -4.53 -12.59 15.61
N ALA A 72 -3.35 -12.59 14.98
CA ALA A 72 -2.24 -13.46 15.35
C ALA A 72 -1.85 -13.32 16.83
N SER A 73 -1.72 -12.09 17.32
CA SER A 73 -1.35 -11.80 18.73
C SER A 73 -2.38 -12.27 19.76
N ARG A 74 -3.63 -12.52 19.34
CA ARG A 74 -4.69 -13.01 20.23
C ARG A 74 -4.80 -14.54 20.28
N VAL A 75 -4.33 -15.22 19.23
CA VAL A 75 -4.52 -16.67 19.08
C VAL A 75 -3.24 -17.48 19.28
N SER A 76 -2.06 -16.82 19.33
CA SER A 76 -0.78 -17.50 19.43
C SER A 76 0.27 -16.65 20.16
N LYS A 77 1.25 -17.33 20.75
CA LYS A 77 2.45 -16.72 21.35
C LYS A 77 3.63 -16.63 20.35
N VAL A 78 3.51 -17.24 19.18
CA VAL A 78 4.52 -17.14 18.13
C VAL A 78 4.64 -15.67 17.71
N PRO A 79 5.85 -15.08 17.73
CA PRO A 79 6.06 -13.72 17.27
C PRO A 79 5.61 -13.58 15.81
N PHE A 80 4.66 -12.69 15.57
CA PHE A 80 4.07 -12.42 14.26
C PHE A 80 4.29 -10.95 13.92
N ILE A 81 5.21 -10.69 13.01
CA ILE A 81 5.68 -9.34 12.67
C ILE A 81 5.11 -8.94 11.30
N GLY A 82 4.34 -7.84 11.30
CA GLY A 82 3.88 -7.22 10.06
C GLY A 82 4.99 -6.38 9.41
N LEU A 83 5.27 -6.64 8.15
CA LEU A 83 6.27 -5.94 7.36
C LEU A 83 5.63 -5.27 6.15
N CYS A 84 6.13 -4.09 5.80
CA CYS A 84 5.76 -3.36 4.60
C CYS A 84 6.99 -2.67 4.02
N HIS A 85 7.02 -2.52 2.70
CA HIS A 85 8.09 -1.82 1.98
C HIS A 85 7.70 -0.38 1.56
N SER A 86 6.54 0.11 2.02
CA SER A 86 6.00 1.39 1.58
C SER A 86 6.86 2.59 2.00
N VAL A 87 7.47 2.54 3.19
CA VAL A 87 8.36 3.63 3.65
C VAL A 87 9.58 3.73 2.74
N GLN A 88 10.30 2.62 2.52
CA GLN A 88 11.48 2.59 1.65
C GLN A 88 11.10 2.90 0.19
N GLY A 89 9.97 2.38 -0.28
CA GLY A 89 9.46 2.66 -1.62
C GLY A 89 9.18 4.15 -1.84
N THR A 90 8.49 4.77 -0.89
CA THR A 90 8.16 6.21 -0.94
C THR A 90 9.42 7.09 -0.89
N THR A 91 10.34 6.80 0.04
CA THR A 91 11.56 7.60 0.17
C THR A 91 12.49 7.45 -1.04
N ARG A 92 12.53 6.28 -1.70
CA ARG A 92 13.21 6.12 -3.01
C ARG A 92 12.56 6.96 -4.11
N GLN A 93 11.23 7.01 -4.16
CA GLN A 93 10.52 7.86 -5.12
C GLN A 93 10.80 9.35 -4.87
N MET A 94 10.81 9.78 -3.61
CA MET A 94 11.16 11.14 -3.22
C MET A 94 12.60 11.48 -3.61
N ALA A 95 13.57 10.61 -3.33
CA ALA A 95 14.97 10.78 -3.72
C ALA A 95 15.13 10.93 -5.23
N LYS A 96 14.45 10.07 -6.00
CA LYS A 96 14.40 10.15 -7.47
C LYS A 96 13.81 11.47 -7.95
N ALA A 97 12.72 11.94 -7.32
CA ALA A 97 12.05 13.19 -7.67
C ALA A 97 12.96 14.42 -7.50
N VAL A 98 13.82 14.42 -6.48
CA VAL A 98 14.80 15.49 -6.24
C VAL A 98 16.17 15.22 -6.86
N SER A 99 16.33 14.10 -7.59
CA SER A 99 17.57 13.72 -8.26
C SER A 99 18.76 13.52 -7.30
N VAL A 100 18.50 12.96 -6.13
CA VAL A 100 19.52 12.62 -5.11
C VAL A 100 19.66 11.11 -5.02
N PRO A 101 20.89 10.54 -4.91
CA PRO A 101 21.10 9.13 -4.67
C PRO A 101 20.42 8.66 -3.37
N TYR A 102 19.74 7.50 -3.41
CA TYR A 102 18.95 7.03 -2.28
C TYR A 102 19.80 6.68 -1.05
N ASP A 103 21.01 6.20 -1.24
CA ASP A 103 21.99 5.87 -0.21
C ASP A 103 22.54 7.10 0.55
N GLU A 104 22.32 8.30 0.01
CA GLU A 104 22.67 9.56 0.67
C GLU A 104 21.49 10.16 1.47
N ILE A 105 20.30 9.53 1.42
CA ILE A 105 19.09 10.03 2.08
C ILE A 105 18.99 9.49 3.50
N THR A 106 18.69 10.38 4.44
CA THR A 106 18.20 10.06 5.78
C THR A 106 16.74 10.49 5.90
N TYR A 107 15.95 9.68 6.61
CA TYR A 107 14.52 9.95 6.78
C TYR A 107 13.99 9.42 8.11
N GLU A 108 12.93 10.07 8.60
CA GLU A 108 12.11 9.57 9.69
C GLU A 108 10.66 9.43 9.22
N ALA A 109 10.00 8.36 9.62
CA ALA A 109 8.60 8.12 9.29
C ALA A 109 7.80 7.76 10.53
N ALA A 110 6.56 8.24 10.61
CA ALA A 110 5.63 7.87 11.66
C ALA A 110 4.19 7.81 11.13
N GLY A 111 3.39 6.91 11.70
CA GLY A 111 2.00 6.71 11.31
C GLY A 111 1.59 5.24 11.39
N ILE A 112 0.59 4.88 10.61
CA ILE A 112 0.07 3.52 10.54
C ILE A 112 0.45 2.86 9.20
N ASN A 113 0.32 1.54 9.12
CA ASN A 113 0.55 0.81 7.87
C ASN A 113 -0.28 1.41 6.73
N HIS A 114 0.38 1.70 5.62
CA HIS A 114 -0.12 2.35 4.40
C HIS A 114 -0.57 3.82 4.56
N LEU A 115 -0.45 4.41 5.74
CA LEU A 115 -0.62 5.84 5.96
C LEU A 115 0.36 6.33 7.02
N SER A 116 1.63 6.37 6.67
CA SER A 116 2.70 6.99 7.47
C SER A 116 3.16 8.27 6.78
N PHE A 117 3.54 9.26 7.58
CA PHE A 117 4.15 10.50 7.10
C PHE A 117 5.66 10.35 7.10
N ILE A 118 6.32 10.85 6.07
CA ILE A 118 7.77 11.04 6.05
C ILE A 118 8.05 12.38 6.72
N LEU A 119 8.41 12.36 8.00
CA LEU A 119 8.57 13.57 8.83
C LEU A 119 9.89 14.26 8.60
N LYS A 120 10.94 13.50 8.27
CA LYS A 120 12.24 14.03 7.84
C LYS A 120 12.61 13.41 6.50
N PHE A 121 13.21 14.23 5.66
CA PHE A 121 13.73 13.82 4.37
C PHE A 121 14.96 14.70 4.09
N GLU A 122 16.14 14.19 4.36
CA GLU A 122 17.37 14.96 4.46
C GLU A 122 18.51 14.33 3.67
N ARG A 123 19.48 15.14 3.25
CA ARG A 123 20.78 14.74 2.75
C ARG A 123 21.85 15.49 3.53
N ASN A 124 22.77 14.77 4.21
CA ASN A 124 23.82 15.34 5.04
C ASN A 124 23.30 16.36 6.08
N GLY A 125 22.08 16.13 6.62
CA GLY A 125 21.44 17.03 7.58
C GLY A 125 20.72 18.25 6.96
N GLU A 126 20.72 18.38 5.63
CA GLU A 126 19.97 19.41 4.91
C GLU A 126 18.58 18.91 4.53
N ASP A 127 17.53 19.67 4.86
CA ASP A 127 16.14 19.34 4.54
C ASP A 127 15.89 19.45 3.03
N LEU A 128 15.42 18.38 2.43
CA LEU A 128 15.08 18.27 1.01
C LEU A 128 13.61 18.57 0.70
N TYR A 129 12.77 18.83 1.70
CA TYR A 129 11.35 19.17 1.46
C TYR A 129 11.17 20.46 0.66
N PRO A 130 11.95 21.53 0.87
CA PRO A 130 11.86 22.71 0.02
C PRO A 130 12.06 22.39 -1.46
N LEU A 131 13.08 21.58 -1.79
CA LEU A 131 13.35 21.16 -3.17
C LEU A 131 12.24 20.25 -3.73
N LEU A 132 11.71 19.34 -2.91
CA LEU A 132 10.61 18.45 -3.33
C LEU A 132 9.34 19.26 -3.63
N LYS A 133 9.02 20.27 -2.81
CA LYS A 133 7.86 21.15 -2.99
C LYS A 133 8.02 22.08 -4.19
N GLU A 134 9.22 22.53 -4.48
CA GLU A 134 9.53 23.30 -5.69
C GLU A 134 9.24 22.49 -6.96
N LYS A 135 9.59 21.19 -6.96
CA LYS A 135 9.32 20.27 -8.08
C LYS A 135 7.88 19.76 -8.14
N ALA A 136 7.08 19.93 -7.11
CA ALA A 136 5.73 19.38 -7.02
C ALA A 136 4.82 19.75 -8.20
N PRO A 137 4.81 20.99 -8.76
CA PRO A 137 3.98 21.33 -9.91
C PRO A 137 4.34 20.57 -11.19
N GLU A 138 5.62 20.23 -11.38
CA GLU A 138 6.09 19.42 -12.50
C GLU A 138 5.71 17.93 -12.30
N LEU A 139 5.98 17.41 -11.11
CA LEU A 139 5.62 16.04 -10.73
C LEU A 139 4.11 15.80 -10.80
N TYR A 140 3.29 16.78 -10.46
CA TYR A 140 1.83 16.70 -10.56
C TYR A 140 1.33 16.56 -12.01
N LYS A 141 2.05 17.14 -12.98
CA LYS A 141 1.71 17.07 -14.42
C LYS A 141 2.12 15.75 -15.07
N THR A 142 2.97 14.96 -14.42
CA THR A 142 3.43 13.68 -14.96
C THR A 142 2.23 12.76 -15.13
N ASP A 143 2.00 12.33 -16.36
CA ASP A 143 0.96 11.36 -16.68
C ASP A 143 1.36 9.97 -16.17
N ILE A 144 0.47 9.35 -15.42
CA ILE A 144 0.68 8.02 -14.82
C ILE A 144 -0.21 7.02 -15.56
N SER A 145 -0.09 7.02 -16.87
CA SER A 145 -0.99 6.25 -17.77
C SER A 145 -0.74 4.75 -17.79
N THR A 146 0.39 4.29 -17.27
CA THR A 146 0.73 2.86 -17.24
C THR A 146 0.66 2.27 -15.84
N ASP A 147 0.18 1.03 -15.71
CA ASP A 147 0.06 0.32 -14.43
C ASP A 147 1.40 0.26 -13.67
N ASP A 148 2.53 0.12 -14.37
CA ASP A 148 3.87 0.12 -13.78
C ASP A 148 4.26 1.50 -13.19
N GLN A 149 3.76 2.59 -13.76
CA GLN A 149 4.05 3.95 -13.30
C GLN A 149 3.23 4.35 -12.08
N ILE A 150 2.04 3.79 -11.89
CA ILE A 150 1.14 4.11 -10.76
C ILE A 150 1.82 3.87 -9.41
N PHE A 151 2.63 2.82 -9.31
CA PHE A 151 3.39 2.53 -8.11
C PHE A 151 4.84 3.03 -8.14
N ALA A 152 5.32 3.47 -9.30
CA ALA A 152 6.69 3.97 -9.47
C ALA A 152 6.82 5.49 -9.29
N SER A 153 5.72 6.24 -9.29
CA SER A 153 5.69 7.70 -9.15
C SER A 153 5.08 8.13 -7.82
N LEU A 154 5.28 9.41 -7.47
CA LEU A 154 4.61 9.99 -6.30
C LEU A 154 3.09 10.10 -6.49
N GLY A 155 2.62 10.32 -7.71
CA GLY A 155 1.20 10.44 -8.04
C GLY A 155 0.53 11.71 -7.50
N ARG A 156 -0.54 12.14 -8.19
CA ARG A 156 -1.18 13.43 -7.97
C ARG A 156 -1.81 13.57 -6.58
N ALA A 157 -2.50 12.53 -6.10
CA ALA A 157 -3.17 12.60 -4.80
C ALA A 157 -2.18 12.74 -3.63
N ARG A 158 -1.01 12.07 -3.69
CA ARG A 158 0.02 12.23 -2.66
C ARG A 158 0.70 13.59 -2.71
N ILE A 159 0.91 14.15 -3.90
CA ILE A 159 1.44 15.49 -4.07
C ILE A 159 0.45 16.54 -3.54
N ASP A 160 -0.84 16.41 -3.87
CA ASP A 160 -1.89 17.28 -3.31
C ASP A 160 -1.93 17.17 -1.78
N PHE A 161 -1.84 15.95 -1.25
CA PHE A 161 -1.82 15.71 0.19
C PHE A 161 -0.59 16.36 0.85
N MET A 162 0.61 16.18 0.27
CA MET A 162 1.83 16.84 0.75
C MET A 162 1.69 18.36 0.76
N ASN A 163 1.12 18.95 -0.27
CA ASN A 163 0.94 20.40 -0.36
C ASN A 163 -0.01 20.93 0.72
N ARG A 164 -1.06 20.16 1.08
CA ARG A 164 -2.05 20.55 2.10
C ARG A 164 -1.58 20.32 3.54
N PHE A 165 -0.91 19.19 3.77
CA PHE A 165 -0.55 18.76 5.13
C PHE A 165 0.95 18.94 5.45
N GLY A 166 1.76 19.35 4.49
CA GLY A 166 3.15 19.66 4.68
C GLY A 166 4.13 18.50 4.49
N TYR A 167 3.68 17.25 4.58
CA TYR A 167 4.51 16.05 4.55
C TYR A 167 4.03 15.04 3.52
N MET A 168 4.96 14.32 2.90
CA MET A 168 4.67 13.20 2.02
C MET A 168 4.15 12.01 2.81
N VAL A 169 3.17 11.31 2.25
CA VAL A 169 2.63 10.08 2.82
C VAL A 169 3.14 8.85 2.07
N THR A 170 3.20 7.73 2.78
CA THR A 170 3.59 6.43 2.22
C THR A 170 2.52 5.86 1.30
N GLU A 171 2.88 4.80 0.60
CA GLU A 171 2.13 4.06 -0.39
C GLU A 171 1.92 4.83 -1.70
N SER A 172 0.80 4.62 -2.35
CA SER A 172 0.46 5.22 -3.64
C SER A 172 -0.71 6.19 -3.53
N SER A 173 -0.92 7.00 -4.55
CA SER A 173 -2.10 7.83 -4.69
C SER A 173 -3.40 7.01 -4.66
N GLN A 174 -3.35 5.75 -5.08
CA GLN A 174 -4.48 4.83 -5.02
C GLN A 174 -4.83 4.47 -3.58
N HIS A 175 -3.82 4.16 -2.74
CA HIS A 175 -4.02 3.84 -1.33
C HIS A 175 -4.52 5.03 -0.52
N ILE A 176 -3.90 6.22 -0.68
CA ILE A 176 -4.35 7.41 0.06
C ILE A 176 -5.83 7.70 -0.19
N GLY A 177 -6.33 7.40 -1.40
CA GLY A 177 -7.75 7.54 -1.73
C GLY A 177 -8.68 6.76 -0.81
N GLU A 178 -8.26 5.59 -0.31
CA GLU A 178 -9.05 4.75 0.61
C GLU A 178 -8.90 5.13 2.07
N TYR A 179 -7.75 5.71 2.45
CA TYR A 179 -7.44 6.04 3.84
C TYR A 179 -7.99 7.37 4.31
N VAL A 180 -8.34 8.26 3.37
CA VAL A 180 -8.86 9.59 3.71
C VAL A 180 -10.17 9.85 2.98
N PRO A 181 -11.11 10.62 3.56
CA PRO A 181 -12.45 10.80 2.99
C PRO A 181 -12.47 11.84 1.85
N TYR A 182 -11.33 12.26 1.33
CA TYR A 182 -11.26 13.42 0.43
C TYR A 182 -11.33 13.04 -1.05
N TYR A 183 -10.62 11.97 -1.46
CA TYR A 183 -10.22 11.78 -2.86
C TYR A 183 -11.11 10.85 -3.68
N LEU A 184 -11.97 10.03 -3.05
CA LEU A 184 -12.89 9.12 -3.77
C LEU A 184 -14.30 9.67 -3.96
N ARG A 185 -14.56 10.91 -3.57
CA ARG A 185 -15.91 11.47 -3.43
C ARG A 185 -16.68 11.58 -4.76
N THR A 186 -16.04 12.07 -5.81
CA THR A 186 -16.69 12.26 -7.10
C THR A 186 -15.85 11.64 -8.24
N PRO A 187 -16.49 11.28 -9.37
CA PRO A 187 -15.77 10.80 -10.54
C PRO A 187 -14.77 11.81 -11.09
N GLU A 188 -15.13 13.11 -11.09
CA GLU A 188 -14.31 14.20 -11.61
C GLU A 188 -13.03 14.33 -10.79
N LEU A 189 -13.14 14.32 -9.45
CA LEU A 189 -11.99 14.41 -8.56
C LEU A 189 -11.07 13.20 -8.69
N ARG A 190 -11.63 12.00 -8.85
CA ARG A 190 -10.83 10.80 -9.13
C ARG A 190 -10.06 10.92 -10.43
N ALA A 191 -10.72 11.42 -11.49
CA ALA A 191 -10.07 11.64 -12.78
C ALA A 191 -8.98 12.71 -12.71
N GLU A 192 -9.23 13.83 -12.03
CA GLU A 192 -8.23 14.89 -11.80
C GLU A 192 -6.97 14.36 -11.09
N LEU A 193 -7.16 13.54 -10.06
CA LEU A 193 -6.08 13.00 -9.24
C LEU A 193 -5.49 11.68 -9.74
N ASP A 194 -5.95 11.22 -10.89
CA ASP A 194 -5.53 9.97 -11.52
C ASP A 194 -5.70 8.73 -10.60
N ILE A 195 -6.88 8.67 -9.96
CA ILE A 195 -7.23 7.59 -9.03
C ILE A 195 -8.13 6.57 -9.73
N HIS A 196 -7.66 5.33 -9.84
CA HIS A 196 -8.31 4.24 -10.55
C HIS A 196 -8.94 3.24 -9.59
N THR A 197 -10.25 3.02 -9.69
CA THR A 197 -10.99 2.10 -8.82
C THR A 197 -10.90 0.63 -9.21
N ASP A 198 -10.28 0.30 -10.34
CA ASP A 198 -10.19 -1.07 -10.86
C ASP A 198 -8.74 -1.61 -10.94
N ILE A 199 -7.76 -0.82 -10.50
CA ILE A 199 -6.35 -1.15 -10.72
C ILE A 199 -5.93 -2.44 -10.03
N TYR A 200 -6.42 -2.68 -8.83
CA TYR A 200 -6.06 -3.89 -8.09
C TYR A 200 -6.55 -5.17 -8.77
N LYS A 201 -7.75 -5.12 -9.39
CA LYS A 201 -8.29 -6.25 -10.17
C LYS A 201 -7.41 -6.58 -11.35
N LYS A 202 -6.96 -5.57 -12.10
CA LYS A 202 -6.06 -5.72 -13.24
C LYS A 202 -4.72 -6.32 -12.80
N ASN A 203 -4.13 -5.81 -11.73
CA ASN A 203 -2.84 -6.28 -11.22
C ASN A 203 -2.89 -7.73 -10.71
N ILE A 204 -3.96 -8.11 -10.00
CA ILE A 204 -4.14 -9.50 -9.56
C ILE A 204 -4.34 -10.43 -10.77
N ALA A 205 -5.14 -10.04 -11.75
CA ALA A 205 -5.37 -10.85 -12.94
C ALA A 205 -4.05 -11.09 -13.70
N ALA A 206 -3.26 -10.02 -13.93
CA ALA A 206 -1.96 -10.11 -14.57
C ALA A 206 -0.96 -11.00 -13.79
N SER A 207 -0.92 -10.84 -12.45
CA SER A 207 -0.05 -11.67 -11.60
C SER A 207 -0.47 -13.14 -11.58
N THR A 208 -1.77 -13.41 -11.62
CA THR A 208 -2.30 -14.79 -11.66
C THR A 208 -1.97 -15.47 -13.00
N ALA A 209 -2.09 -14.75 -14.11
CA ALA A 209 -1.71 -15.26 -15.42
C ALA A 209 -0.21 -15.60 -15.48
N LYS A 210 0.67 -14.70 -15.05
CA LYS A 210 2.12 -14.95 -14.97
C LYS A 210 2.49 -16.14 -14.07
N PHE A 211 1.74 -16.37 -12.99
CA PHE A 211 1.96 -17.51 -12.12
C PHE A 211 1.54 -18.83 -12.81
N GLY A 212 0.42 -18.82 -13.51
CA GLY A 212 -0.04 -19.97 -14.30
C GLY A 212 0.97 -20.40 -15.35
N GLU A 213 1.49 -19.44 -16.14
CA GLU A 213 2.54 -19.67 -17.14
C GLU A 213 3.81 -20.30 -16.54
N LYS A 214 4.22 -19.87 -15.32
CA LYS A 214 5.40 -20.45 -14.65
C LYS A 214 5.17 -21.88 -14.15
N VAL A 215 3.96 -22.21 -13.75
CA VAL A 215 3.62 -23.58 -13.28
C VAL A 215 3.53 -24.55 -14.46
N GLU A 216 3.10 -24.11 -15.64
CA GLU A 216 3.07 -24.94 -16.87
C GLU A 216 4.47 -25.20 -17.44
N LEU A 217 5.45 -24.35 -17.11
CA LEU A 217 6.84 -24.48 -17.57
C LEU A 217 7.76 -25.26 -16.62
N ALA A 218 7.26 -25.67 -15.44
CA ALA A 218 7.98 -26.42 -14.41
C ALA A 218 7.56 -27.89 -14.35
#